data_94a386bd207019c1a0f673de85eedf97
#
_entry.id   94a386bd207019c1a0f673de85eedf97
#
_cell.length_a   1.000
_cell.length_b   1.000
_cell.length_c   1.000
_cell.angle_alpha   90.00
_cell.angle_beta   90.00
_cell.angle_gamma   90.00
#
_symmetry.space_group_name_H-M   'P 1'
#
loop_
_entity.id
_entity.type
_entity.pdbx_description
1 polymer ?
#
loop_
_entity_poly.entity_id
_entity_poly.type
_entity_poly.pdbx_seq_one_letter_code
_entity_poly.pdbx_strand_id
1 'polypeptide(L)'
;MTSFRQSNQSNRTSTQALQKTSKTRRNLGLALASLLFVGAGIFLSQQAHAQNYPTRPVKIIVPFATGGPADNYARFMAQRLQDSLGQTFVVDNKPGAGSVIGTDLAAKAAPDGYTLLLMSNTQTVNETLIPNKPYGLMKDFVGVAPINYSDLVLVVNPTKGLNTLADVIRVAKAQPGKLNYASSGPGTPYHMAGELFKSMAKIDMVHVPYKGSSGARTDVLGGQVDMMFDAVTTMTEQIKAGKVKAVGATGKVRSDVLPDVPTLNESGVSGYEATIWLGIMAPKGTPKAVVDKLNEAVSKISSQTDIKQQWAKQGAVPLVMNPVAFDKYLQDDIAKWAGVIKSANIKLD
;
A
#
# COMPACT_ATOMS: atom_id res chain seq x y z
N MET A 1 67.54 65.04 -3.97
CA MET A 1 67.61 63.57 -4.23
C MET A 1 66.52 62.78 -3.44
N THR A 2 65.30 63.29 -3.32
CA THR A 2 64.25 62.63 -2.48
C THR A 2 62.97 62.28 -3.30
N SER A 3 62.90 62.53 -4.59
CA SER A 3 61.66 62.30 -5.38
C SER A 3 61.59 60.97 -6.13
N PHE A 4 62.67 60.17 -6.24
CA PHE A 4 62.72 58.96 -7.03
C PHE A 4 62.45 57.66 -6.25
N ARG A 5 62.34 57.68 -4.90
CA ARG A 5 62.08 56.52 -4.07
C ARG A 5 60.60 56.23 -3.80
N GLN A 6 59.69 57.17 -3.96
CA GLN A 6 58.25 56.96 -3.67
C GLN A 6 57.48 56.33 -4.85
N SER A 7 57.92 56.54 -6.10
CA SER A 7 57.20 55.96 -7.26
C SER A 7 57.39 54.44 -7.41
N ASN A 8 58.44 53.85 -6.88
CA ASN A 8 58.74 52.41 -6.98
C ASN A 8 58.02 51.53 -5.94
N GLN A 9 57.52 52.09 -4.83
CA GLN A 9 56.77 51.36 -3.82
C GLN A 9 55.29 51.21 -4.21
N SER A 10 54.69 52.22 -4.86
CA SER A 10 53.28 52.25 -5.30
C SER A 10 53.04 51.18 -6.41
N ASN A 11 53.94 50.99 -7.34
CA ASN A 11 53.80 50.01 -8.41
C ASN A 11 54.00 48.54 -7.95
N ARG A 12 54.74 48.28 -6.88
CA ARG A 12 54.90 46.92 -6.33
C ARG A 12 53.66 46.43 -5.55
N THR A 13 52.95 47.33 -4.85
CA THR A 13 51.75 47.00 -4.10
C THR A 13 50.55 46.74 -5.04
N SER A 14 50.37 47.49 -6.12
CA SER A 14 49.32 47.28 -7.10
C SER A 14 49.49 45.95 -7.89
N THR A 15 50.71 45.59 -8.25
CA THR A 15 50.99 44.36 -8.99
C THR A 15 50.78 43.10 -8.09
N GLN A 16 51.12 43.17 -6.78
CA GLN A 16 50.84 42.08 -5.85
C GLN A 16 49.36 41.90 -5.52
N ALA A 17 48.56 42.98 -5.46
CA ALA A 17 47.12 42.92 -5.28
C ALA A 17 46.39 42.27 -6.48
N LEU A 18 46.80 42.62 -7.71
CA LEU A 18 46.26 42.03 -8.95
C LEU A 18 46.61 40.52 -9.10
N GLN A 19 47.82 40.11 -8.70
CA GLN A 19 48.21 38.70 -8.70
C GLN A 19 47.47 37.87 -7.65
N LYS A 20 47.16 38.45 -6.48
CA LYS A 20 46.45 37.79 -5.41
C LYS A 20 44.98 37.55 -5.76
N THR A 21 44.29 38.51 -6.42
CA THR A 21 42.92 38.38 -6.90
C THR A 21 42.76 37.39 -8.06
N SER A 22 43.78 37.32 -8.95
CA SER A 22 43.80 36.35 -10.06
C SER A 22 43.96 34.90 -9.57
N LYS A 23 44.83 34.67 -8.57
CA LYS A 23 44.99 33.31 -7.97
C LYS A 23 43.71 32.87 -7.23
N THR A 24 43.05 33.77 -6.49
CA THR A 24 41.79 33.46 -5.76
C THR A 24 40.67 33.12 -6.74
N ARG A 25 40.49 33.87 -7.84
CA ARG A 25 39.50 33.57 -8.88
C ARG A 25 39.79 32.23 -9.58
N ARG A 26 41.03 31.90 -9.85
CA ARG A 26 41.46 30.64 -10.49
C ARG A 26 41.20 29.43 -9.55
N ASN A 27 41.46 29.58 -8.25
CA ASN A 27 41.19 28.53 -7.27
C ASN A 27 39.71 28.34 -7.01
N LEU A 28 38.91 29.40 -7.01
CA LEU A 28 37.46 29.34 -6.92
C LEU A 28 36.84 28.64 -8.14
N GLY A 29 37.32 28.93 -9.34
CA GLY A 29 36.89 28.27 -10.60
C GLY A 29 37.21 26.77 -10.61
N LEU A 30 38.43 26.38 -10.11
CA LEU A 30 38.81 24.97 -10.00
C LEU A 30 38.00 24.21 -8.95
N ALA A 31 37.65 24.85 -7.83
CA ALA A 31 36.79 24.25 -6.79
C ALA A 31 35.34 24.04 -7.29
N LEU A 32 34.77 25.00 -8.03
CA LEU A 32 33.46 24.86 -8.65
C LEU A 32 33.44 23.77 -9.75
N ALA A 33 34.51 23.70 -10.58
CA ALA A 33 34.63 22.67 -11.59
C ALA A 33 34.71 21.26 -10.96
N SER A 34 35.49 21.12 -9.86
CA SER A 34 35.60 19.86 -9.12
C SER A 34 34.29 19.40 -8.50
N LEU A 35 33.50 20.33 -7.96
CA LEU A 35 32.16 20.05 -7.41
C LEU A 35 31.18 19.60 -8.52
N LEU A 36 31.23 20.19 -9.71
CA LEU A 36 30.41 19.79 -10.87
C LEU A 36 30.80 18.41 -11.40
N PHE A 37 32.12 18.08 -11.42
CA PHE A 37 32.58 16.74 -11.85
C PHE A 37 32.21 15.64 -10.83
N VAL A 38 32.27 15.91 -9.53
CA VAL A 38 31.84 14.97 -8.48
C VAL A 38 30.31 14.76 -8.55
N GLY A 39 29.54 15.83 -8.74
CA GLY A 39 28.09 15.75 -8.92
C GLY A 39 27.68 14.95 -10.15
N ALA A 40 28.33 15.18 -11.29
CA ALA A 40 28.09 14.43 -12.53
C ALA A 40 28.49 12.95 -12.42
N GLY A 41 29.56 12.62 -11.71
CA GLY A 41 30.00 11.25 -11.44
C GLY A 41 29.00 10.46 -10.60
N ILE A 42 28.38 11.08 -9.60
CA ILE A 42 27.35 10.46 -8.75
C ILE A 42 26.05 10.21 -9.57
N PHE A 43 25.64 11.14 -10.42
CA PHE A 43 24.47 10.95 -11.30
C PHE A 43 24.68 9.84 -12.32
N LEU A 44 25.87 9.74 -12.92
CA LEU A 44 26.19 8.70 -13.90
C LEU A 44 26.28 7.31 -13.26
N SER A 45 26.78 7.21 -12.03
CA SER A 45 26.81 5.92 -11.31
C SER A 45 25.43 5.41 -10.90
N GLN A 46 24.49 6.29 -10.55
CA GLN A 46 23.12 5.90 -10.23
C GLN A 46 22.35 5.41 -11.47
N GLN A 47 22.58 5.98 -12.65
CA GLN A 47 21.97 5.50 -13.89
C GLN A 47 22.52 4.13 -14.32
N ALA A 48 23.82 3.88 -14.16
CA ALA A 48 24.43 2.60 -14.49
C ALA A 48 23.89 1.44 -13.61
N HIS A 49 23.64 1.69 -12.32
CA HIS A 49 23.04 0.70 -11.43
C HIS A 49 21.59 0.35 -11.80
N ALA A 50 20.81 1.30 -12.29
CA ALA A 50 19.41 1.06 -12.67
C ALA A 50 19.27 0.30 -14.00
N GLN A 51 20.18 0.46 -14.94
CA GLN A 51 20.17 -0.30 -16.19
C GLN A 51 20.28 -1.80 -15.98
N ASN A 52 21.05 -2.23 -14.98
CA ASN A 52 21.26 -3.63 -14.65
C ASN A 52 20.35 -4.19 -13.53
N TYR A 53 19.47 -3.36 -12.93
CA TYR A 53 18.55 -3.82 -11.90
C TYR A 53 17.41 -4.65 -12.50
N PRO A 54 16.99 -5.78 -11.87
CA PRO A 54 17.64 -6.48 -10.75
C PRO A 54 18.73 -7.43 -11.26
N THR A 55 19.82 -7.60 -10.48
CA THR A 55 20.92 -8.55 -10.77
C THR A 55 20.95 -9.74 -9.82
N ARG A 56 20.08 -9.74 -8.81
CA ARG A 56 19.91 -10.78 -7.80
C ARG A 56 18.44 -10.86 -7.39
N PRO A 57 18.02 -11.91 -6.67
CA PRO A 57 16.64 -12.07 -6.24
C PRO A 57 16.11 -10.87 -5.44
N VAL A 58 14.86 -10.49 -5.72
CA VAL A 58 14.12 -9.42 -5.05
C VAL A 58 13.12 -10.03 -4.08
N LYS A 59 13.07 -9.54 -2.84
CA LYS A 59 12.13 -9.97 -1.83
C LYS A 59 10.90 -9.06 -1.82
N ILE A 60 9.70 -9.65 -1.78
CA ILE A 60 8.45 -8.94 -1.53
C ILE A 60 7.93 -9.36 -0.15
N ILE A 61 8.03 -8.47 0.83
CA ILE A 61 7.45 -8.68 2.15
C ILE A 61 5.94 -8.47 2.06
N VAL A 62 5.18 -9.50 2.48
CA VAL A 62 3.72 -9.47 2.58
C VAL A 62 3.35 -9.48 4.06
N PRO A 63 2.82 -8.39 4.64
CA PRO A 63 2.56 -8.29 6.07
C PRO A 63 1.26 -8.98 6.50
N PHE A 64 0.85 -10.02 5.78
CA PHE A 64 -0.36 -10.81 6.01
C PHE A 64 -0.06 -12.31 5.87
N ALA A 65 -0.93 -13.16 6.47
CA ALA A 65 -0.84 -14.60 6.32
C ALA A 65 -1.09 -15.05 4.86
N THR A 66 -0.61 -16.24 4.53
CA THR A 66 -0.79 -16.86 3.21
C THR A 66 -2.27 -17.13 2.90
N GLY A 67 -2.63 -17.19 1.60
CA GLY A 67 -3.96 -17.56 1.10
C GLY A 67 -5.00 -16.44 1.12
N GLY A 68 -4.64 -15.22 1.54
CA GLY A 68 -5.47 -14.03 1.37
C GLY A 68 -5.17 -13.30 0.05
N PRO A 69 -5.97 -12.27 -0.32
CA PRO A 69 -5.75 -11.52 -1.56
C PRO A 69 -4.34 -10.94 -1.67
N ALA A 70 -3.80 -10.38 -0.58
CA ALA A 70 -2.44 -9.82 -0.57
C ALA A 70 -1.38 -10.86 -0.96
N ASP A 71 -1.46 -12.07 -0.41
CA ASP A 71 -0.53 -13.17 -0.74
C ASP A 71 -0.72 -13.64 -2.19
N ASN A 72 -1.97 -13.83 -2.62
CA ASN A 72 -2.29 -14.31 -3.96
C ASN A 72 -1.77 -13.35 -5.04
N TYR A 73 -2.05 -12.04 -4.90
CA TYR A 73 -1.58 -11.03 -5.85
C TYR A 73 -0.08 -10.78 -5.74
N ALA A 74 0.53 -10.91 -4.55
CA ALA A 74 1.99 -10.86 -4.42
C ALA A 74 2.67 -11.98 -5.21
N ARG A 75 2.20 -13.22 -5.09
CA ARG A 75 2.74 -14.38 -5.83
C ARG A 75 2.51 -14.23 -7.33
N PHE A 76 1.33 -13.78 -7.73
CA PHE A 76 1.03 -13.49 -9.12
C PHE A 76 2.00 -12.45 -9.69
N MET A 77 2.16 -11.31 -9.02
CA MET A 77 3.08 -10.25 -9.45
C MET A 77 4.53 -10.69 -9.42
N ALA A 78 4.95 -11.47 -8.40
CA ALA A 78 6.30 -12.01 -8.29
C ALA A 78 6.65 -12.87 -9.51
N GLN A 79 5.75 -13.76 -9.94
CA GLN A 79 5.95 -14.58 -11.13
C GLN A 79 6.05 -13.72 -12.41
N ARG A 80 5.13 -12.77 -12.60
CA ARG A 80 5.12 -11.90 -13.78
C ARG A 80 6.32 -10.94 -13.83
N LEU A 81 6.76 -10.45 -12.67
CA LEU A 81 7.99 -9.63 -12.58
C LEU A 81 9.23 -10.46 -12.89
N GLN A 82 9.31 -11.71 -12.43
CA GLN A 82 10.39 -12.63 -12.80
C GLN A 82 10.45 -12.84 -14.31
N ASP A 83 9.32 -13.09 -14.96
CA ASP A 83 9.23 -13.28 -16.41
C ASP A 83 9.63 -12.01 -17.18
N SER A 84 9.30 -10.83 -16.63
CA SER A 84 9.57 -9.53 -17.27
C SER A 84 10.99 -9.00 -17.05
N LEU A 85 11.58 -9.23 -15.86
CA LEU A 85 12.85 -8.62 -15.43
C LEU A 85 14.00 -9.63 -15.35
N GLY A 86 13.75 -10.94 -15.57
CA GLY A 86 14.77 -11.97 -15.63
C GLY A 86 15.42 -12.37 -14.32
N GLN A 87 14.84 -11.94 -13.17
CA GLN A 87 15.34 -12.27 -11.83
C GLN A 87 14.19 -12.74 -10.93
N THR A 88 14.49 -13.64 -10.00
CA THR A 88 13.50 -14.20 -9.09
C THR A 88 12.94 -13.15 -8.13
N PHE A 89 11.63 -13.12 -7.97
CA PHE A 89 10.93 -12.37 -6.94
C PHE A 89 10.37 -13.35 -5.89
N VAL A 90 10.82 -13.20 -4.63
CA VAL A 90 10.47 -14.11 -3.53
C VAL A 90 9.46 -13.46 -2.60
N VAL A 91 8.30 -14.08 -2.43
CA VAL A 91 7.28 -13.65 -1.47
C VAL A 91 7.61 -14.16 -0.07
N ASP A 92 7.68 -13.26 0.90
CA ASP A 92 7.99 -13.52 2.31
C ASP A 92 6.86 -12.99 3.21
N ASN A 93 6.00 -13.89 3.70
CA ASN A 93 4.86 -13.52 4.54
C ASN A 93 5.32 -13.25 5.98
N LYS A 94 5.06 -12.04 6.49
CA LYS A 94 5.39 -11.57 7.84
C LYS A 94 4.17 -10.98 8.53
N PRO A 95 3.17 -11.79 8.89
CA PRO A 95 1.95 -11.31 9.52
C PRO A 95 2.16 -10.90 10.99
N GLY A 96 1.23 -10.11 11.52
CA GLY A 96 1.13 -9.79 12.94
C GLY A 96 0.95 -8.31 13.24
N ALA A 97 0.36 -8.02 14.41
CA ALA A 97 0.08 -6.69 14.94
C ALA A 97 -0.60 -5.74 13.92
N GLY A 98 -1.66 -6.21 13.23
CA GLY A 98 -2.33 -5.42 12.20
C GLY A 98 -1.40 -5.02 11.04
N SER A 99 -0.53 -5.93 10.59
CA SER A 99 0.50 -5.73 9.56
C SER A 99 1.74 -4.92 9.99
N VAL A 100 1.81 -4.42 11.22
CA VAL A 100 2.93 -3.58 11.69
C VAL A 100 4.26 -4.33 11.63
N ILE A 101 4.31 -5.61 11.98
CA ILE A 101 5.56 -6.41 12.02
C ILE A 101 6.23 -6.47 10.63
N GLY A 102 5.48 -6.89 9.62
CA GLY A 102 6.02 -7.01 8.26
C GLY A 102 6.35 -5.65 7.62
N THR A 103 5.54 -4.64 7.91
CA THR A 103 5.77 -3.28 7.39
C THR A 103 7.02 -2.66 8.01
N ASP A 104 7.24 -2.81 9.33
CA ASP A 104 8.44 -2.34 10.02
C ASP A 104 9.71 -3.03 9.49
N LEU A 105 9.63 -4.35 9.25
CA LEU A 105 10.73 -5.10 8.66
C LEU A 105 11.11 -4.56 7.27
N ALA A 106 10.11 -4.20 6.44
CA ALA A 106 10.35 -3.61 5.14
C ALA A 106 10.91 -2.18 5.25
N ALA A 107 10.41 -1.36 6.20
CA ALA A 107 10.90 0.00 6.42
C ALA A 107 12.38 0.07 6.81
N LYS A 108 12.87 -0.95 7.51
CA LYS A 108 14.27 -1.06 7.96
C LYS A 108 15.20 -1.72 6.94
N ALA A 109 14.68 -2.15 5.80
CA ALA A 109 15.50 -2.75 4.76
C ALA A 109 16.34 -1.70 4.01
N ALA A 110 17.43 -2.15 3.37
CA ALA A 110 18.25 -1.28 2.55
C ALA A 110 17.43 -0.65 1.40
N PRO A 111 17.60 0.65 1.13
CA PRO A 111 16.85 1.35 0.08
C PRO A 111 17.51 1.13 -1.31
N ASP A 112 17.67 -0.12 -1.71
CA ASP A 112 18.32 -0.54 -2.94
C ASP A 112 17.36 -1.22 -3.95
N GLY A 113 16.07 -1.34 -3.58
CA GLY A 113 15.03 -1.97 -4.39
C GLY A 113 14.98 -3.50 -4.29
N TYR A 114 15.85 -4.16 -3.52
CA TYR A 114 15.84 -5.63 -3.38
C TYR A 114 14.95 -6.13 -2.24
N THR A 115 14.37 -5.23 -1.46
CA THR A 115 13.28 -5.53 -0.53
C THR A 115 12.13 -4.58 -0.79
N LEU A 116 10.97 -5.13 -1.14
CA LEU A 116 9.75 -4.39 -1.43
C LEU A 116 8.69 -4.75 -0.39
N LEU A 117 7.73 -3.87 -0.19
CA LEU A 117 6.54 -4.10 0.61
C LEU A 117 5.34 -4.25 -0.31
N LEU A 118 4.62 -5.38 -0.22
CA LEU A 118 3.24 -5.42 -0.68
C LEU A 118 2.37 -4.80 0.42
N MET A 119 1.60 -3.80 0.07
CA MET A 119 0.70 -3.10 0.98
C MET A 119 -0.75 -3.17 0.53
N SER A 120 -1.65 -2.87 1.45
CA SER A 120 -3.05 -2.57 1.20
C SER A 120 -3.42 -1.25 1.90
N ASN A 121 -4.69 -0.86 1.85
CA ASN A 121 -5.19 0.25 2.66
C ASN A 121 -5.06 0.03 4.20
N THR A 122 -4.61 -1.14 4.66
CA THR A 122 -4.22 -1.32 6.06
C THR A 122 -3.13 -0.34 6.50
N GLN A 123 -2.12 -0.12 5.65
CA GLN A 123 -1.00 0.76 5.98
C GLN A 123 -1.43 2.23 6.06
N THR A 124 -2.34 2.68 5.20
CA THR A 124 -2.89 4.05 5.24
C THR A 124 -3.81 4.25 6.45
N VAL A 125 -4.64 3.26 6.78
CA VAL A 125 -5.47 3.22 8.00
C VAL A 125 -4.61 3.31 9.26
N ASN A 126 -3.51 2.56 9.31
CA ASN A 126 -2.62 2.49 10.46
C ASN A 126 -1.89 3.82 10.74
N GLU A 127 -1.83 4.76 9.80
CA GLU A 127 -1.30 6.10 10.07
C GLU A 127 -2.08 6.82 11.17
N THR A 128 -3.39 6.57 11.25
CA THR A 128 -4.25 7.14 12.30
C THR A 128 -4.56 6.13 13.41
N LEU A 129 -4.85 4.88 13.05
CA LEU A 129 -5.35 3.89 14.00
C LEU A 129 -4.25 3.37 14.95
N ILE A 130 -2.98 3.34 14.49
CA ILE A 130 -1.82 2.89 15.29
C ILE A 130 -0.74 4.00 15.30
N PRO A 131 -0.95 5.10 16.05
CA PRO A 131 -0.05 6.25 15.99
C PRO A 131 1.37 5.94 16.51
N ASN A 132 1.52 4.98 17.42
CA ASN A 132 2.80 4.61 18.06
C ASN A 132 3.52 3.46 17.34
N LYS A 133 3.18 3.15 16.08
CA LYS A 133 3.92 2.15 15.30
C LYS A 133 5.36 2.63 14.99
N PRO A 134 6.33 1.71 14.79
CA PRO A 134 7.75 2.05 14.66
C PRO A 134 8.15 2.63 13.29
N TYR A 135 7.21 2.95 12.42
CA TYR A 135 7.42 3.54 11.09
C TYR A 135 6.36 4.60 10.78
N GLY A 136 6.66 5.47 9.82
CA GLY A 136 5.68 6.35 9.16
C GLY A 136 5.59 6.00 7.69
N LEU A 137 4.37 5.76 7.16
CA LEU A 137 4.22 5.23 5.80
C LEU A 137 4.90 6.15 4.76
N MET A 138 4.54 7.43 4.73
CA MET A 138 5.10 8.38 3.75
C MET A 138 6.50 8.88 4.12
N LYS A 139 6.94 8.65 5.37
CA LYS A 139 8.28 9.01 5.84
C LYS A 139 9.32 7.97 5.43
N ASP A 140 8.99 6.68 5.60
CA ASP A 140 9.94 5.58 5.49
C ASP A 140 9.80 4.77 4.19
N PHE A 141 8.81 5.14 3.33
CA PHE A 141 8.58 4.48 2.05
C PHE A 141 8.37 5.48 0.90
N VAL A 142 8.50 4.97 -0.30
CA VAL A 142 8.10 5.60 -1.57
C VAL A 142 7.17 4.65 -2.32
N GLY A 143 6.10 5.18 -2.91
CA GLY A 143 5.20 4.41 -3.75
C GLY A 143 5.90 3.93 -5.02
N VAL A 144 5.78 2.62 -5.31
CA VAL A 144 6.25 2.05 -6.57
C VAL A 144 5.11 2.00 -7.56
N ALA A 145 4.07 1.23 -7.29
CA ALA A 145 2.90 1.11 -8.15
C ALA A 145 1.70 0.54 -7.38
N PRO A 146 0.47 0.96 -7.68
CA PRO A 146 -0.71 0.20 -7.31
C PRO A 146 -0.82 -1.05 -8.20
N ILE A 147 -1.57 -2.05 -7.74
CA ILE A 147 -1.81 -3.30 -8.46
C ILE A 147 -3.27 -3.35 -8.93
N ASN A 148 -4.19 -3.43 -7.97
CA ASN A 148 -5.62 -3.53 -8.23
C ASN A 148 -6.44 -3.07 -7.02
N TYR A 149 -7.77 -2.97 -7.22
CA TYR A 149 -8.74 -2.91 -6.14
C TYR A 149 -9.87 -3.91 -6.39
N SER A 150 -10.60 -4.25 -5.34
CA SER A 150 -11.86 -4.99 -5.41
C SER A 150 -12.80 -4.55 -4.31
N ASP A 151 -14.08 -4.82 -4.51
CA ASP A 151 -15.07 -4.70 -3.45
C ASP A 151 -14.91 -5.82 -2.43
N LEU A 152 -15.50 -5.60 -1.25
CA LEU A 152 -15.72 -6.63 -0.26
C LEU A 152 -17.16 -7.14 -0.37
N VAL A 153 -17.43 -8.24 0.29
CA VAL A 153 -18.77 -8.80 0.45
C VAL A 153 -18.96 -9.23 1.90
N LEU A 154 -20.07 -8.84 2.50
CA LEU A 154 -20.48 -9.35 3.81
C LEU A 154 -21.08 -10.74 3.60
N VAL A 155 -20.43 -11.74 4.18
CA VAL A 155 -20.88 -13.13 4.15
C VAL A 155 -21.18 -13.61 5.56
N VAL A 156 -22.20 -14.45 5.66
CA VAL A 156 -22.65 -15.09 6.91
C VAL A 156 -22.62 -16.60 6.77
N ASN A 157 -22.41 -17.31 7.87
CA ASN A 157 -22.58 -18.76 7.86
C ASN A 157 -24.08 -19.11 7.72
N PRO A 158 -24.48 -20.00 6.79
CA PRO A 158 -25.89 -20.33 6.54
C PRO A 158 -26.63 -20.86 7.76
N THR A 159 -25.92 -21.55 8.68
CA THR A 159 -26.53 -22.13 9.90
C THR A 159 -27.00 -21.08 10.91
N LYS A 160 -26.60 -19.81 10.73
CA LYS A 160 -26.98 -18.71 11.64
C LYS A 160 -28.38 -18.15 11.34
N GLY A 161 -29.03 -18.55 10.26
CA GLY A 161 -30.38 -18.10 9.89
C GLY A 161 -30.44 -16.62 9.46
N LEU A 162 -29.30 -16.01 9.12
CA LEU A 162 -29.19 -14.63 8.64
C LEU A 162 -29.18 -14.65 7.10
N ASN A 163 -30.30 -14.34 6.48
CA ASN A 163 -30.45 -14.48 5.03
C ASN A 163 -30.29 -13.17 4.25
N THR A 164 -30.46 -12.05 4.92
CA THR A 164 -30.42 -10.70 4.34
C THR A 164 -29.65 -9.73 5.25
N LEU A 165 -29.23 -8.59 4.69
CA LEU A 165 -28.66 -7.51 5.51
C LEU A 165 -29.65 -7.02 6.58
N ALA A 166 -30.94 -6.99 6.24
CA ALA A 166 -32.00 -6.62 7.19
C ALA A 166 -32.08 -7.58 8.39
N ASP A 167 -31.85 -8.89 8.19
CA ASP A 167 -31.78 -9.85 9.30
C ASP A 167 -30.59 -9.56 10.22
N VAL A 168 -29.41 -9.29 9.65
CA VAL A 168 -28.20 -8.94 10.42
C VAL A 168 -28.48 -7.69 11.29
N ILE A 169 -29.01 -6.63 10.67
CA ILE A 169 -29.33 -5.37 11.37
C ILE A 169 -30.38 -5.60 12.45
N ARG A 170 -31.45 -6.36 12.16
CA ARG A 170 -32.51 -6.66 13.10
C ARG A 170 -32.00 -7.43 14.32
N VAL A 171 -31.20 -8.47 14.11
CA VAL A 171 -30.63 -9.28 15.21
C VAL A 171 -29.63 -8.47 16.02
N ALA A 172 -28.74 -7.71 15.37
CA ALA A 172 -27.77 -6.88 16.08
C ALA A 172 -28.41 -5.76 16.89
N LYS A 173 -29.53 -5.17 16.45
CA LYS A 173 -30.32 -4.20 17.21
C LYS A 173 -31.06 -4.81 18.38
N ALA A 174 -31.63 -6.01 18.19
CA ALA A 174 -32.37 -6.71 19.22
C ALA A 174 -31.45 -7.27 20.33
N GLN A 175 -30.22 -7.61 20.00
CA GLN A 175 -29.25 -8.23 20.91
C GLN A 175 -27.85 -7.63 20.64
N PRO A 176 -27.58 -6.40 21.14
CA PRO A 176 -26.28 -5.75 20.98
C PRO A 176 -25.13 -6.61 21.52
N GLY A 177 -24.02 -6.67 20.80
CA GLY A 177 -22.84 -7.44 21.16
C GLY A 177 -22.95 -8.97 21.02
N LYS A 178 -24.11 -9.52 20.57
CA LYS A 178 -24.27 -10.95 20.40
C LYS A 178 -23.64 -11.47 19.11
N LEU A 179 -23.85 -10.77 17.98
CA LEU A 179 -23.25 -11.15 16.73
C LEU A 179 -21.76 -10.79 16.72
N ASN A 180 -20.97 -11.66 16.11
CA ASN A 180 -19.55 -11.42 15.93
C ASN A 180 -19.16 -11.44 14.44
N TYR A 181 -18.10 -10.70 14.11
CA TYR A 181 -17.53 -10.69 12.77
C TYR A 181 -16.03 -10.87 12.78
N ALA A 182 -15.54 -11.72 11.88
CA ALA A 182 -14.11 -11.95 11.70
C ALA A 182 -13.48 -10.92 10.77
N SER A 183 -12.20 -10.62 10.99
CA SER A 183 -11.37 -9.84 10.07
C SER A 183 -9.97 -10.45 9.91
N SER A 184 -9.19 -9.94 8.97
CA SER A 184 -7.79 -10.33 8.81
C SER A 184 -6.84 -9.64 9.79
N GLY A 185 -7.38 -8.98 10.80
CA GLY A 185 -6.67 -8.29 11.88
C GLY A 185 -7.05 -6.81 12.00
N PRO A 186 -6.64 -6.16 13.08
CA PRO A 186 -6.91 -4.75 13.34
C PRO A 186 -6.41 -3.84 12.21
N GLY A 187 -7.18 -2.81 11.86
CA GLY A 187 -6.84 -1.84 10.81
C GLY A 187 -6.94 -2.37 9.37
N THR A 188 -7.23 -3.65 9.17
CA THR A 188 -7.40 -4.21 7.81
C THR A 188 -8.70 -3.73 7.17
N PRO A 189 -8.80 -3.76 5.82
CA PRO A 189 -10.03 -3.40 5.11
C PRO A 189 -11.27 -4.12 5.64
N TYR A 190 -11.12 -5.36 6.05
CA TYR A 190 -12.20 -6.19 6.59
C TYR A 190 -12.67 -5.72 7.97
N HIS A 191 -11.74 -5.35 8.83
CA HIS A 191 -12.04 -4.72 10.11
C HIS A 191 -12.73 -3.37 9.91
N MET A 192 -12.13 -2.51 9.09
CA MET A 192 -12.65 -1.16 8.81
C MET A 192 -14.04 -1.20 8.16
N ALA A 193 -14.30 -2.16 7.29
CA ALA A 193 -15.64 -2.38 6.71
C ALA A 193 -16.66 -2.74 7.80
N GLY A 194 -16.28 -3.62 8.74
CA GLY A 194 -17.14 -3.98 9.88
C GLY A 194 -17.45 -2.79 10.78
N GLU A 195 -16.43 -2.02 11.17
CA GLU A 195 -16.60 -0.85 12.03
C GLU A 195 -17.41 0.26 11.35
N LEU A 196 -17.16 0.50 10.05
CA LEU A 196 -17.97 1.43 9.27
C LEU A 196 -19.45 0.99 9.22
N PHE A 197 -19.69 -0.31 9.03
CA PHE A 197 -21.05 -0.88 9.03
C PHE A 197 -21.72 -0.71 10.40
N LYS A 198 -21.02 -1.05 11.50
CA LYS A 198 -21.53 -0.83 12.86
C LYS A 198 -21.94 0.62 13.09
N SER A 199 -21.08 1.55 12.71
CA SER A 199 -21.30 3.00 12.87
C SER A 199 -22.51 3.49 12.06
N MET A 200 -22.58 3.15 10.77
CA MET A 200 -23.61 3.65 9.86
C MET A 200 -24.98 3.00 10.12
N ALA A 201 -25.04 1.71 10.44
CA ALA A 201 -26.26 0.99 10.78
C ALA A 201 -26.71 1.20 12.23
N LYS A 202 -25.86 1.84 13.06
CA LYS A 202 -26.08 2.04 14.52
C LYS A 202 -26.36 0.71 15.22
N ILE A 203 -25.45 -0.25 15.06
CA ILE A 203 -25.52 -1.60 15.63
C ILE A 203 -24.22 -1.90 16.37
N ASP A 204 -24.30 -2.87 17.28
CA ASP A 204 -23.12 -3.37 17.99
C ASP A 204 -22.87 -4.84 17.67
N MET A 205 -21.60 -5.17 17.33
CA MET A 205 -21.11 -6.51 17.02
C MET A 205 -19.69 -6.65 17.54
N VAL A 206 -19.30 -7.85 17.97
CA VAL A 206 -17.97 -8.15 18.51
C VAL A 206 -17.01 -8.41 17.34
N HIS A 207 -15.87 -7.73 17.35
CA HIS A 207 -14.79 -7.99 16.38
C HIS A 207 -13.93 -9.17 16.82
N VAL A 208 -13.65 -10.11 15.91
CA VAL A 208 -12.76 -11.26 16.12
C VAL A 208 -11.58 -11.16 15.14
N PRO A 209 -10.40 -10.67 15.59
CA PRO A 209 -9.25 -10.46 14.73
C PRO A 209 -8.46 -11.73 14.48
N TYR A 210 -8.03 -11.94 13.22
CA TYR A 210 -7.11 -12.99 12.78
C TYR A 210 -5.81 -12.39 12.24
N LYS A 211 -4.78 -13.22 12.04
CA LYS A 211 -3.50 -12.79 11.42
C LYS A 211 -3.56 -12.70 9.89
N GLY A 212 -4.73 -12.95 9.30
CA GLY A 212 -4.99 -12.92 7.86
C GLY A 212 -6.37 -13.48 7.56
N SER A 213 -6.90 -13.26 6.33
CA SER A 213 -8.29 -13.63 5.99
C SER A 213 -8.52 -15.14 5.84
N SER A 214 -7.48 -15.93 5.59
CA SER A 214 -7.64 -17.38 5.41
C SER A 214 -8.18 -18.08 6.67
N GLY A 215 -7.61 -17.79 7.85
CA GLY A 215 -8.09 -18.32 9.13
C GLY A 215 -9.50 -17.82 9.46
N ALA A 216 -9.75 -16.53 9.29
CA ALA A 216 -11.08 -15.94 9.46
C ALA A 216 -12.15 -16.63 8.58
N ARG A 217 -11.81 -16.87 7.31
CA ARG A 217 -12.69 -17.55 6.35
C ARG A 217 -12.99 -19.00 6.79
N THR A 218 -11.97 -19.74 7.25
CA THR A 218 -12.16 -21.10 7.74
C THR A 218 -13.15 -21.14 8.88
N ASP A 219 -13.05 -20.23 9.84
CA ASP A 219 -13.93 -20.20 11.01
C ASP A 219 -15.34 -19.71 10.70
N VAL A 220 -15.51 -18.80 9.72
CA VAL A 220 -16.86 -18.44 9.22
C VAL A 220 -17.49 -19.61 8.47
N LEU A 221 -16.74 -20.30 7.61
CA LEU A 221 -17.20 -21.50 6.92
C LEU A 221 -17.60 -22.62 7.91
N GLY A 222 -16.84 -22.76 8.98
CA GLY A 222 -17.09 -23.73 10.05
C GLY A 222 -18.18 -23.32 11.05
N GLY A 223 -18.71 -22.08 10.97
CA GLY A 223 -19.73 -21.56 11.89
C GLY A 223 -19.21 -21.17 13.27
N GLN A 224 -17.89 -21.09 13.45
CA GLN A 224 -17.27 -20.62 14.71
C GLN A 224 -17.44 -19.12 14.91
N VAL A 225 -17.47 -18.36 13.80
CA VAL A 225 -17.77 -16.93 13.74
C VAL A 225 -18.99 -16.72 12.85
N ASP A 226 -19.84 -15.74 13.18
CA ASP A 226 -21.13 -15.57 12.52
C ASP A 226 -20.97 -15.06 11.09
N MET A 227 -20.06 -14.11 10.86
CA MET A 227 -19.91 -13.43 9.58
C MET A 227 -18.50 -12.84 9.40
N MET A 228 -18.22 -12.38 8.19
CA MET A 228 -17.07 -11.54 7.89
C MET A 228 -17.31 -10.65 6.67
N PHE A 229 -16.61 -9.53 6.60
CA PHE A 229 -16.33 -8.89 5.33
C PHE A 229 -15.10 -9.56 4.73
N ASP A 230 -15.18 -10.00 3.47
CA ASP A 230 -14.00 -10.55 2.77
C ASP A 230 -14.00 -10.05 1.33
N ALA A 231 -12.86 -10.16 0.65
CA ALA A 231 -12.76 -9.72 -0.74
C ALA A 231 -13.63 -10.59 -1.66
N VAL A 232 -14.33 -9.96 -2.58
CA VAL A 232 -15.11 -10.65 -3.63
C VAL A 232 -14.21 -11.67 -4.35
N THR A 233 -12.96 -11.29 -4.62
CA THR A 233 -11.96 -12.13 -5.32
C THR A 233 -11.67 -13.48 -4.66
N THR A 234 -11.94 -13.62 -3.37
CA THR A 234 -11.69 -14.85 -2.60
C THR A 234 -12.97 -15.57 -2.16
N MET A 235 -14.12 -14.86 -2.20
CA MET A 235 -15.38 -15.41 -1.69
C MET A 235 -16.36 -15.84 -2.77
N THR A 236 -16.20 -15.40 -4.00
CA THR A 236 -17.13 -15.69 -5.09
C THR A 236 -17.43 -17.19 -5.23
N GLU A 237 -16.41 -18.04 -5.23
CA GLU A 237 -16.60 -19.50 -5.38
C GLU A 237 -17.26 -20.13 -4.15
N GLN A 238 -17.00 -19.61 -2.94
CA GLN A 238 -17.64 -20.11 -1.72
C GLN A 238 -19.12 -19.73 -1.67
N ILE A 239 -19.45 -18.53 -2.17
CA ILE A 239 -20.82 -18.02 -2.27
C ILE A 239 -21.59 -18.85 -3.32
N LYS A 240 -21.03 -19.04 -4.52
CA LYS A 240 -21.63 -19.85 -5.60
C LYS A 240 -21.84 -21.32 -5.19
N ALA A 241 -20.93 -21.85 -4.38
CA ALA A 241 -21.04 -23.19 -3.83
C ALA A 241 -22.03 -23.30 -2.64
N GLY A 242 -22.66 -22.21 -2.21
CA GLY A 242 -23.59 -22.17 -1.08
C GLY A 242 -22.98 -22.43 0.29
N LYS A 243 -21.66 -22.38 0.42
CA LYS A 243 -20.94 -22.62 1.69
C LYS A 243 -21.07 -21.44 2.65
N VAL A 244 -21.30 -20.26 2.13
CA VAL A 244 -21.66 -19.04 2.86
C VAL A 244 -22.77 -18.31 2.11
N LYS A 245 -23.54 -17.49 2.83
CA LYS A 245 -24.56 -16.62 2.27
C LYS A 245 -24.00 -15.21 2.16
N ALA A 246 -23.96 -14.64 0.95
CA ALA A 246 -23.71 -13.22 0.76
C ALA A 246 -24.96 -12.40 1.10
N VAL A 247 -24.83 -11.40 1.96
CA VAL A 247 -25.95 -10.55 2.40
C VAL A 247 -25.80 -9.10 1.97
N GLY A 248 -24.63 -8.72 1.41
CA GLY A 248 -24.44 -7.40 0.80
C GLY A 248 -23.02 -7.19 0.28
N ALA A 249 -22.89 -6.54 -0.87
CA ALA A 249 -21.64 -6.10 -1.45
C ALA A 249 -21.31 -4.68 -0.98
N THR A 250 -20.02 -4.33 -0.91
CA THR A 250 -19.56 -3.06 -0.33
C THR A 250 -19.26 -1.97 -1.36
N GLY A 251 -19.36 -2.30 -2.64
CA GLY A 251 -19.16 -1.34 -3.74
C GLY A 251 -20.29 -0.34 -3.88
N LYS A 252 -20.06 0.71 -4.65
CA LYS A 252 -21.11 1.69 -5.04
C LYS A 252 -22.19 1.07 -5.92
N VAL A 253 -21.80 0.09 -6.72
CA VAL A 253 -22.66 -0.69 -7.61
C VAL A 253 -22.45 -2.18 -7.32
N ARG A 254 -23.37 -3.02 -7.77
CA ARG A 254 -23.23 -4.47 -7.63
C ARG A 254 -22.00 -4.97 -8.38
N SER A 255 -21.37 -6.00 -7.83
CA SER A 255 -20.24 -6.66 -8.48
C SER A 255 -20.70 -7.49 -9.68
N ASP A 256 -20.01 -7.34 -10.83
CA ASP A 256 -20.33 -8.13 -12.05
C ASP A 256 -20.20 -9.65 -11.83
N VAL A 257 -19.40 -10.09 -10.88
CA VAL A 257 -19.23 -11.52 -10.55
C VAL A 257 -20.25 -12.04 -9.54
N LEU A 258 -21.00 -11.14 -8.88
CA LEU A 258 -22.06 -11.40 -7.91
C LEU A 258 -23.27 -10.49 -8.17
N PRO A 259 -23.88 -10.50 -9.36
CA PRO A 259 -24.91 -9.52 -9.75
C PRO A 259 -26.20 -9.61 -8.92
N ASP A 260 -26.48 -10.78 -8.34
CA ASP A 260 -27.65 -11.01 -7.49
C ASP A 260 -27.47 -10.53 -6.05
N VAL A 261 -26.23 -10.16 -5.65
CA VAL A 261 -25.94 -9.65 -4.30
C VAL A 261 -26.12 -8.13 -4.30
N PRO A 262 -27.12 -7.59 -3.58
CA PRO A 262 -27.33 -6.15 -3.50
C PRO A 262 -26.18 -5.48 -2.76
N THR A 263 -25.94 -4.19 -3.01
CA THR A 263 -24.98 -3.43 -2.20
C THR A 263 -25.57 -3.14 -0.81
N LEU A 264 -24.71 -2.85 0.17
CA LEU A 264 -25.14 -2.38 1.48
C LEU A 264 -25.91 -1.05 1.35
N ASN A 265 -25.49 -0.20 0.39
CA ASN A 265 -26.19 1.05 0.08
C ASN A 265 -27.61 0.81 -0.42
N GLU A 266 -27.82 -0.11 -1.38
CA GLU A 266 -29.16 -0.52 -1.86
C GLU A 266 -30.01 -1.15 -0.75
N SER A 267 -29.36 -1.81 0.22
CA SER A 267 -30.02 -2.56 1.30
C SER A 267 -30.28 -1.71 2.55
N GLY A 268 -30.18 -0.38 2.47
CA GLY A 268 -30.60 0.55 3.51
C GLY A 268 -29.48 1.16 4.36
N VAL A 269 -28.20 0.88 4.06
CA VAL A 269 -27.04 1.57 4.68
C VAL A 269 -26.53 2.64 3.72
N SER A 270 -27.29 3.71 3.60
CA SER A 270 -27.08 4.75 2.60
C SER A 270 -25.67 5.37 2.68
N GLY A 271 -24.99 5.46 1.53
CA GLY A 271 -23.64 6.01 1.41
C GLY A 271 -22.52 5.06 1.85
N TYR A 272 -22.83 3.79 2.16
CA TYR A 272 -21.80 2.81 2.51
C TYR A 272 -20.94 2.46 1.30
N GLU A 273 -19.63 2.55 1.49
CA GLU A 273 -18.62 2.12 0.51
C GLU A 273 -17.33 1.69 1.22
N ALA A 274 -16.88 0.47 0.98
CA ALA A 274 -15.60 -0.04 1.43
C ALA A 274 -14.96 -0.94 0.37
N THR A 275 -13.69 -0.71 0.09
CA THR A 275 -12.91 -1.48 -0.89
C THR A 275 -11.59 -1.91 -0.31
N ILE A 276 -11.00 -2.95 -0.89
CA ILE A 276 -9.58 -3.29 -0.68
C ILE A 276 -8.81 -2.92 -1.93
N TRP A 277 -7.66 -2.30 -1.78
CA TRP A 277 -6.70 -2.11 -2.85
C TRP A 277 -5.31 -2.58 -2.42
N LEU A 278 -4.49 -2.94 -3.39
CA LEU A 278 -3.13 -3.46 -3.20
C LEU A 278 -2.13 -2.64 -4.01
N GLY A 279 -0.93 -2.51 -3.47
CA GLY A 279 0.17 -1.80 -4.14
C GLY A 279 1.53 -2.28 -3.64
N ILE A 280 2.57 -1.82 -4.31
CA ILE A 280 3.97 -2.09 -3.98
C ILE A 280 4.63 -0.78 -3.57
N MET A 281 5.38 -0.83 -2.48
CA MET A 281 6.25 0.25 -2.01
C MET A 281 7.70 -0.24 -1.88
N ALA A 282 8.62 0.69 -1.91
CA ALA A 282 10.03 0.47 -1.60
C ALA A 282 10.45 1.34 -0.40
N PRO A 283 11.49 0.97 0.36
CA PRO A 283 12.07 1.81 1.40
C PRO A 283 12.44 3.19 0.87
N LYS A 284 12.26 4.22 1.70
CA LYS A 284 12.61 5.62 1.34
C LYS A 284 14.09 5.73 1.01
N GLY A 285 14.42 6.43 -0.05
CA GLY A 285 15.79 6.55 -0.56
C GLY A 285 16.15 5.52 -1.64
N THR A 286 15.25 4.59 -2.00
CA THR A 286 15.43 3.73 -3.17
C THR A 286 15.63 4.61 -4.42
N PRO A 287 16.67 4.35 -5.25
CA PRO A 287 16.98 5.18 -6.41
C PRO A 287 15.77 5.32 -7.34
N LYS A 288 15.50 6.55 -7.78
CA LYS A 288 14.34 6.85 -8.65
C LYS A 288 14.29 5.95 -9.88
N ALA A 289 15.41 5.67 -10.50
CA ALA A 289 15.49 4.83 -11.69
C ALA A 289 15.09 3.37 -11.41
N VAL A 290 15.30 2.86 -10.19
CA VAL A 290 14.81 1.54 -9.75
C VAL A 290 13.30 1.57 -9.53
N VAL A 291 12.80 2.62 -8.86
CA VAL A 291 11.36 2.83 -8.65
C VAL A 291 10.62 2.92 -10.00
N ASP A 292 11.14 3.73 -10.94
CA ASP A 292 10.57 3.90 -12.26
C ASP A 292 10.53 2.58 -13.05
N LYS A 293 11.62 1.80 -13.02
CA LYS A 293 11.70 0.49 -13.69
C LYS A 293 10.70 -0.52 -13.13
N LEU A 294 10.56 -0.57 -11.81
CA LEU A 294 9.56 -1.41 -11.15
C LEU A 294 8.13 -0.94 -11.48
N ASN A 295 7.88 0.38 -11.47
CA ASN A 295 6.58 0.93 -11.83
C ASN A 295 6.21 0.58 -13.28
N GLU A 296 7.12 0.74 -14.21
CA GLU A 296 6.91 0.39 -15.61
C GLU A 296 6.56 -1.10 -15.78
N ALA A 297 7.30 -1.99 -15.11
CA ALA A 297 7.05 -3.43 -15.15
C ALA A 297 5.67 -3.78 -14.56
N VAL A 298 5.33 -3.29 -13.36
CA VAL A 298 4.03 -3.53 -12.71
C VAL A 298 2.88 -2.96 -13.56
N SER A 299 3.02 -1.74 -14.07
CA SER A 299 2.01 -1.07 -14.89
C SER A 299 1.78 -1.82 -16.20
N LYS A 300 2.85 -2.28 -16.85
CA LYS A 300 2.76 -3.09 -18.07
C LYS A 300 2.04 -4.41 -17.83
N ILE A 301 2.37 -5.12 -16.73
CA ILE A 301 1.70 -6.37 -16.34
C ILE A 301 0.21 -6.11 -16.10
N SER A 302 -0.14 -5.14 -15.24
CA SER A 302 -1.53 -4.82 -14.88
C SER A 302 -2.37 -4.31 -16.07
N SER A 303 -1.71 -3.82 -17.13
CA SER A 303 -2.38 -3.31 -18.33
C SER A 303 -2.63 -4.38 -19.40
N GLN A 304 -2.08 -5.59 -19.28
CA GLN A 304 -2.28 -6.67 -20.24
C GLN A 304 -3.76 -7.09 -20.31
N THR A 305 -4.25 -7.32 -21.52
CA THR A 305 -5.67 -7.63 -21.75
C THR A 305 -6.10 -8.93 -21.08
N ASP A 306 -5.27 -9.96 -21.17
CA ASP A 306 -5.50 -11.26 -20.53
C ASP A 306 -5.58 -11.15 -18.99
N ILE A 307 -4.70 -10.36 -18.39
CA ILE A 307 -4.70 -10.09 -16.94
C ILE A 307 -5.93 -9.30 -16.51
N LYS A 308 -6.30 -8.25 -17.26
CA LYS A 308 -7.54 -7.49 -17.03
C LYS A 308 -8.76 -8.40 -17.05
N GLN A 309 -8.85 -9.28 -18.06
CA GLN A 309 -9.96 -10.23 -18.19
C GLN A 309 -9.95 -11.27 -17.07
N GLN A 310 -8.77 -11.80 -16.70
CA GLN A 310 -8.64 -12.74 -15.60
C GLN A 310 -9.08 -12.12 -14.27
N TRP A 311 -8.64 -10.91 -13.98
CA TRP A 311 -8.99 -10.22 -12.73
C TRP A 311 -10.46 -9.80 -12.70
N ALA A 312 -11.02 -9.33 -13.82
CA ALA A 312 -12.44 -9.01 -13.91
C ALA A 312 -13.32 -10.22 -13.58
N LYS A 313 -12.95 -11.43 -14.04
CA LYS A 313 -13.64 -12.68 -13.68
C LYS A 313 -13.61 -12.99 -12.18
N GLN A 314 -12.67 -12.40 -11.45
CA GLN A 314 -12.55 -12.51 -10.00
C GLN A 314 -13.18 -11.32 -9.25
N GLY A 315 -13.65 -10.30 -9.96
CA GLY A 315 -14.17 -9.06 -9.36
C GLY A 315 -13.08 -8.08 -8.92
N ALA A 316 -11.88 -8.15 -9.53
CA ALA A 316 -10.81 -7.19 -9.31
C ALA A 316 -10.63 -6.28 -10.54
N VAL A 317 -10.30 -5.02 -10.27
CA VAL A 317 -10.05 -3.98 -11.27
C VAL A 317 -8.60 -3.54 -11.17
N PRO A 318 -7.81 -3.60 -12.26
CA PRO A 318 -6.44 -3.10 -12.27
C PRO A 318 -6.36 -1.61 -11.94
N LEU A 319 -5.32 -1.23 -11.19
CA LEU A 319 -4.93 0.16 -10.96
C LEU A 319 -3.59 0.42 -11.64
N VAL A 320 -3.51 1.49 -12.41
CA VAL A 320 -2.27 1.89 -13.09
C VAL A 320 -2.03 3.37 -12.83
N MET A 321 -0.92 3.66 -12.14
CA MET A 321 -0.50 5.02 -11.78
C MET A 321 1.02 5.10 -11.85
N ASN A 322 1.56 6.26 -12.21
CA ASN A 322 2.96 6.54 -11.99
C ASN A 322 3.25 6.75 -10.49
N PRO A 323 4.52 6.70 -10.04
CA PRO A 323 4.85 6.81 -8.61
C PRO A 323 4.33 8.08 -7.93
N VAL A 324 4.36 9.22 -8.63
CA VAL A 324 3.88 10.50 -8.08
C VAL A 324 2.36 10.50 -7.86
N ALA A 325 1.61 9.98 -8.83
CA ALA A 325 0.16 9.84 -8.71
C ALA A 325 -0.20 8.82 -7.62
N PHE A 326 0.59 7.76 -7.47
CA PHE A 326 0.38 6.77 -6.42
C PHE A 326 0.67 7.35 -5.02
N ASP A 327 1.76 8.10 -4.85
CA ASP A 327 2.04 8.79 -3.59
C ASP A 327 0.91 9.75 -3.20
N LYS A 328 0.34 10.48 -4.17
CA LYS A 328 -0.83 11.32 -3.92
C LYS A 328 -2.06 10.49 -3.52
N TYR A 329 -2.32 9.39 -4.21
CA TYR A 329 -3.41 8.47 -3.87
C TYR A 329 -3.28 7.95 -2.43
N LEU A 330 -2.05 7.60 -1.99
CA LEU A 330 -1.78 7.19 -0.60
C LEU A 330 -2.11 8.29 0.40
N GLN A 331 -1.71 9.54 0.13
CA GLN A 331 -2.02 10.70 1.00
C GLN A 331 -3.53 10.94 1.10
N ASP A 332 -4.24 10.87 -0.02
CA ASP A 332 -5.69 11.05 -0.06
C ASP A 332 -6.40 9.92 0.71
N ASP A 333 -5.93 8.68 0.59
CA ASP A 333 -6.47 7.52 1.32
C ASP A 333 -6.21 7.61 2.83
N ILE A 334 -5.02 8.07 3.25
CA ILE A 334 -4.70 8.37 4.66
C ILE A 334 -5.69 9.41 5.21
N ALA A 335 -5.90 10.51 4.49
CA ALA A 335 -6.81 11.57 4.92
C ALA A 335 -8.27 11.08 5.00
N LYS A 336 -8.73 10.29 4.02
CA LYS A 336 -10.05 9.66 4.00
C LYS A 336 -10.27 8.82 5.26
N TRP A 337 -9.35 7.88 5.52
CA TRP A 337 -9.49 6.97 6.66
C TRP A 337 -9.33 7.67 8.00
N ALA A 338 -8.49 8.69 8.11
CA ALA A 338 -8.42 9.53 9.33
C ALA A 338 -9.79 10.18 9.64
N GLY A 339 -10.49 10.66 8.62
CA GLY A 339 -11.85 11.19 8.75
C GLY A 339 -12.84 10.12 9.23
N VAL A 340 -12.82 8.93 8.62
CA VAL A 340 -13.71 7.80 8.99
C VAL A 340 -13.45 7.34 10.43
N ILE A 341 -12.19 7.10 10.79
CA ILE A 341 -11.80 6.65 12.14
C ILE A 341 -12.29 7.65 13.19
N LYS A 342 -12.08 8.94 12.96
CA LYS A 342 -12.51 10.00 13.88
C LYS A 342 -14.04 10.09 13.99
N SER A 343 -14.75 10.12 12.87
CA SER A 343 -16.21 10.30 12.84
C SER A 343 -16.96 9.09 13.42
N ALA A 344 -16.45 7.87 13.18
CA ALA A 344 -17.01 6.63 13.68
C ALA A 344 -16.44 6.21 15.06
N ASN A 345 -15.54 7.03 15.65
CA ASN A 345 -14.84 6.76 16.92
C ASN A 345 -14.21 5.35 16.96
N ILE A 346 -13.64 4.90 15.83
CA ILE A 346 -13.02 3.58 15.73
C ILE A 346 -11.74 3.55 16.55
N LYS A 347 -11.62 2.56 17.43
CA LYS A 347 -10.45 2.31 18.27
C LYS A 347 -9.99 0.87 18.11
N LEU A 348 -8.74 0.62 18.45
CA LEU A 348 -8.28 -0.75 18.66
C LEU A 348 -8.79 -1.23 20.02
N ASP A 349 -9.31 -2.44 20.04
CA ASP A 349 -9.71 -3.15 21.27
C ASP A 349 -8.48 -3.59 22.04
#